data_0876c016fdb8619599dd8a9a3fa9cc6c
#
_entry.id   0876c016fdb8619599dd8a9a3fa9cc6c
#
_cell.length_a   1.000
_cell.length_b   1.000
_cell.length_c   1.000
_cell.angle_alpha   90.00
_cell.angle_beta   90.00
_cell.angle_gamma   90.00
#
_symmetry.space_group_name_H-M   'P 1'
#
loop_
_entity.id
_entity.type
_entity.pdbx_description
1 polymer ?
#
loop_
_entity_poly.entity_id
_entity_poly.type
_entity_poly.pdbx_seq_one_letter_code
_entity_poly.pdbx_strand_id
1 'polypeptide(L)' 'MTIETKYNIGDEVWFMFDGKPLNGKIARIGEYTIKIKVIFKDGKEYLFSRDIKDFKLFPTKEELLRSK' A
#
# COMPACT_ATOMS: atom_id res chain seq x y z
N MET A 1 0.77 23.40 -1.85
CA MET A 1 -0.19 22.44 -1.36
C MET A 1 0.51 21.24 -0.73
N THR A 2 0.08 20.87 0.41
CA THR A 2 0.71 19.78 1.13
C THR A 2 -0.08 18.52 0.95
N ILE A 3 0.57 17.49 0.46
CA ILE A 3 -0.06 16.20 0.35
C ILE A 3 0.31 15.41 1.60
N GLU A 4 -0.67 15.19 2.41
CA GLU A 4 -0.44 14.41 3.60
C GLU A 4 -1.04 13.05 3.45
N THR A 5 -0.19 12.07 3.40
CA THR A 5 -0.65 10.70 3.46
C THR A 5 -0.68 10.33 4.92
N LYS A 6 -1.86 10.34 5.48
CA LYS A 6 -1.98 9.99 6.88
C LYS A 6 -2.35 8.54 7.02
N TYR A 7 -1.37 7.71 6.80
CA TYR A 7 -1.55 6.29 6.99
C TYR A 7 -0.89 5.90 8.30
N ASN A 8 -1.54 5.01 9.01
CA ASN A 8 -1.01 4.48 10.25
C ASN A 8 -0.72 3.01 10.11
N ILE A 9 0.16 2.53 10.97
CA ILE A 9 0.47 1.10 10.97
C ILE A 9 -0.81 0.33 11.28
N GLY A 10 -1.09 -0.66 10.45
CA GLY A 10 -2.30 -1.43 10.58
C GLY A 10 -3.41 -1.01 9.65
N ASP A 11 -3.25 0.13 8.98
CA ASP A 11 -4.25 0.59 8.04
C ASP A 11 -4.26 -0.29 6.79
N GLU A 12 -5.45 -0.52 6.28
CA GLU A 12 -5.59 -1.28 5.05
C GLU A 12 -5.45 -0.34 3.86
N VAL A 13 -4.63 -0.72 2.91
CA VAL A 13 -4.38 0.09 1.72
C VAL A 13 -4.42 -0.78 0.49
N TRP A 14 -4.64 -0.15 -0.65
CA TRP A 14 -4.66 -0.81 -1.93
C TRP A 14 -3.57 -0.23 -2.82
N PHE A 15 -2.96 -1.07 -3.61
CA PHE A 15 -1.93 -0.63 -4.54
C PHE A 15 -1.86 -1.59 -5.72
N MET A 16 -1.27 -1.10 -6.80
CA MET A 16 -1.11 -1.93 -7.99
C MET A 16 0.23 -2.65 -7.95
N PHE A 17 0.18 -3.92 -8.21
CA PHE A 17 1.37 -4.73 -8.30
C PHE A 17 1.23 -5.67 -9.49
N ASP A 18 2.17 -5.57 -10.43
CA ASP A 18 2.18 -6.44 -11.61
C ASP A 18 0.84 -6.36 -12.35
N GLY A 19 0.31 -5.16 -12.47
CA GLY A 19 -0.93 -4.94 -13.20
C GLY A 19 -2.19 -5.37 -12.48
N LYS A 20 -2.07 -5.78 -11.23
CA LYS A 20 -3.23 -6.24 -10.46
C LYS A 20 -3.37 -5.46 -9.18
N PRO A 21 -4.61 -5.21 -8.75
CA PRO A 21 -4.81 -4.54 -7.47
C PRO A 21 -4.58 -5.52 -6.33
N LEU A 22 -3.77 -5.09 -5.40
CA LEU A 22 -3.51 -5.86 -4.19
C LEU A 22 -3.87 -5.01 -2.99
N ASN A 23 -4.34 -5.66 -1.94
CA ASN A 23 -4.57 -4.96 -0.70
C ASN A 23 -3.68 -5.55 0.38
N GLY A 24 -3.26 -4.69 1.28
CA GLY A 24 -2.41 -5.11 2.37
C GLY A 24 -2.56 -4.17 3.53
N LYS A 25 -1.84 -4.45 4.60
CA LYS A 25 -1.84 -3.62 5.78
C LYS A 25 -0.46 -3.04 5.99
N ILE A 26 -0.43 -1.80 6.40
CA ILE A 26 0.83 -1.13 6.64
C ILE A 26 1.50 -1.75 7.86
N ALA A 27 2.66 -2.33 7.63
CA ALA A 27 3.42 -2.98 8.70
C ALA A 27 4.40 -2.03 9.35
N ARG A 28 4.97 -1.13 8.56
CA ARG A 28 5.96 -0.20 9.09
C ARG A 28 6.04 1.02 8.20
N ILE A 29 6.23 2.17 8.82
CA ILE A 29 6.45 3.41 8.09
C ILE A 29 7.78 3.96 8.52
N GLY A 30 8.70 4.06 7.56
CA GLY A 30 9.99 4.65 7.81
C GLY A 30 10.04 6.08 7.33
N GLU A 31 11.24 6.63 7.38
CA GLU A 31 11.44 8.02 6.98
C GLU A 31 11.30 8.17 5.46
N TYR A 32 11.77 7.18 4.72
CA TYR A 32 11.73 7.24 3.27
C TYR A 32 11.05 6.04 2.64
N THR A 33 10.77 5.02 3.43
CA THR A 33 10.19 3.81 2.89
C THR A 33 8.96 3.42 3.69
N ILE A 34 8.09 2.66 3.04
CA ILE A 34 6.92 2.13 3.70
C ILE A 34 6.88 0.63 3.40
N LYS A 35 6.53 -0.15 4.40
CA LYS A 35 6.45 -1.59 4.26
C LYS A 35 5.02 -2.03 4.44
N ILE A 36 4.54 -2.81 3.49
CA ILE A 36 3.16 -3.27 3.48
C ILE A 36 3.13 -4.78 3.48
N LYS A 37 2.36 -5.32 4.39
CA LYS A 37 2.21 -6.76 4.53
C LYS A 37 1.00 -7.21 3.73
N VAL A 38 1.23 -8.13 2.80
CA VAL A 38 0.17 -8.64 1.94
C VAL A 38 0.02 -10.13 2.21
N ILE A 39 -1.21 -10.57 2.44
CA ILE A 39 -1.49 -11.99 2.64
C ILE A 39 -2.24 -12.48 1.42
N PHE A 40 -1.65 -13.44 0.72
CA PHE A 40 -2.28 -14.00 -0.47
C PHE A 40 -3.27 -15.09 -0.10
N LYS A 41 -4.03 -15.51 -1.10
CA LYS A 41 -5.09 -16.49 -0.88
C LYS A 41 -4.57 -17.82 -0.36
N ASP A 42 -3.33 -18.15 -0.69
CA ASP A 42 -2.73 -19.39 -0.22
C ASP A 42 -2.19 -19.30 1.19
N GLY A 43 -2.38 -18.16 1.84
CA GLY A 43 -1.92 -17.97 3.20
C GLY A 43 -0.50 -17.45 3.34
N LYS A 44 0.17 -17.24 2.23
CA LYS A 44 1.53 -16.74 2.28
C LYS A 44 1.54 -15.23 2.50
N GLU A 45 2.50 -14.79 3.30
CA GLU A 45 2.66 -13.38 3.60
C GLU A 45 3.89 -12.86 2.89
N TYR A 46 3.74 -11.67 2.33
CA TYR A 46 4.86 -10.97 1.70
C TYR A 46 4.94 -9.57 2.24
N LEU A 47 6.16 -9.10 2.41
CA LEU A 47 6.40 -7.75 2.89
C LEU A 47 6.96 -6.94 1.74
N PHE A 48 6.15 -6.00 1.26
CA PHE A 48 6.56 -5.11 0.19
C PHE A 48 7.19 -3.86 0.77
N SER A 49 8.36 -3.51 0.26
CA SER A 49 9.06 -2.31 0.71
C SER A 49 9.26 -1.39 -0.48
N ARG A 50 8.78 -0.17 -0.37
CA ARG A 50 8.87 0.80 -1.44
C ARG A 50 9.15 2.18 -0.90
N ASP A 51 9.69 3.04 -1.75
CA ASP A 51 9.88 4.43 -1.39
C ASP A 51 8.52 5.10 -1.26
N ILE A 52 8.37 5.89 -0.22
CA ILE A 52 7.11 6.59 0.02
C ILE A 52 6.75 7.46 -1.18
N LYS A 53 7.73 8.07 -1.80
CA LYS A 53 7.48 8.97 -2.93
C LYS A 53 6.86 8.25 -4.13
N ASP A 54 7.27 7.01 -4.35
CA ASP A 54 6.86 6.28 -5.55
C ASP A 54 5.68 5.37 -5.31
N PHE A 55 5.38 5.10 -4.06
CA PHE A 55 4.34 4.14 -3.73
C PHE A 55 3.00 4.85 -3.69
N LYS A 56 2.14 4.52 -4.63
CA LYS A 56 0.81 5.11 -4.67
C LYS A 56 -0.14 4.18 -3.94
N LEU A 57 -0.61 4.66 -2.79
CA LEU A 57 -1.53 3.90 -1.95
C LEU A 57 -2.89 4.54 -1.98
N PHE A 58 -3.91 3.71 -1.89
CA PHE A 58 -5.29 4.16 -1.92
C PHE A 58 -6.07 3.49 -0.81
N PRO A 59 -7.02 4.19 -0.22
CA PRO A 59 -7.80 3.62 0.88
C PRO A 59 -8.78 2.56 0.42
N THR A 60 -9.21 2.60 -0.84
CA THR A 60 -10.15 1.62 -1.34
C THR A 60 -9.73 1.17 -2.73
N LYS A 61 -10.26 0.02 -3.12
CA LYS A 61 -10.00 -0.51 -4.45
C LYS A 61 -10.56 0.41 -5.53
N GLU A 62 -11.69 1.03 -5.26
CA GLU A 62 -12.31 1.93 -6.23
C GLU A 62 -11.42 3.13 -6.51
N GLU A 63 -10.83 3.68 -5.47
CA GLU A 63 -9.93 4.81 -5.64
C GLU A 63 -8.72 4.41 -6.47
N LEU A 64 -8.19 3.23 -6.22
CA LEU A 64 -7.05 2.72 -6.97
C LEU A 64 -7.38 2.59 -8.44
N LEU A 65 -8.52 2.01 -8.76
CA LEU A 65 -8.90 1.80 -10.15
C LEU A 65 -9.26 3.10 -10.85
N ARG A 66 -9.74 4.06 -10.10
CA ARG A 66 -10.12 5.35 -10.67
C ARG A 66 -8.91 6.22 -11.01
N SER A 67 -7.81 5.98 -10.36
CA SER A 67 -6.64 6.85 -10.51
C SER A 67 -5.80 6.54 -11.73
N LYS A 68 -6.24 5.67 -12.58
CA LYS A 68 -5.46 5.33 -13.77
C LYS A 68 -5.23 6.51 -14.68
#